data_26b468c8df3565d128924825123e4597
#
_entry.id   26b468c8df3565d128924825123e4597
#
_cell.length_a   1.000
_cell.length_b   1.000
_cell.length_c   1.000
_cell.angle_alpha   90.00
_cell.angle_beta   90.00
_cell.angle_gamma   90.00
#
_symmetry.space_group_name_H-M   'P 1'
#
loop_
_entity.id
_entity.type
_entity.pdbx_description
1 polymer ?
#
loop_
_entity_poly.entity_id
_entity_poly.type
_entity_poly.pdbx_seq_one_letter_code
_entity_poly.pdbx_strand_id
1 'polypeptide(L)'
;SGIDVPEDGEYVLTLSIRKKSHSYKYFEVLVNEADIYSSTVPPTWAVTAHGRHQMMITLKAGNNTIKIYNPVSSRQDSAAMQYTKMGKELKKATKDYAKKTKQAEKPIVFSICEWGLNLPWKWGKQAGNLWRTTPDIKAFWASVLGIYEINVLLHKHAGPGGWNDPDMLEVGNGNLTFEENKSHFTLWCMMAAPLILGNDVRLFLKEDGTPDEDNETLKIVTNSDMIAVNQDPLGIQCKRFKMN
;
A
#
# COMPACT_ATOMS: atom_id res chain seq x y z
N SER A 1 -10.78 31.11 13.38
CA SER A 1 -10.49 32.09 14.43
C SER A 1 -9.24 32.85 14.04
N GLY A 2 -9.21 34.16 14.36
CA GLY A 2 -8.04 35.02 14.14
C GLY A 2 -7.02 34.88 15.27
N ILE A 3 -5.75 34.88 14.90
CA ILE A 3 -4.61 34.94 15.84
C ILE A 3 -3.74 36.09 15.42
N ASP A 4 -3.51 37.01 16.35
CA ASP A 4 -2.61 38.16 16.12
C ASP A 4 -1.22 37.82 16.62
N VAL A 5 -0.19 38.05 15.77
CA VAL A 5 1.21 37.83 16.12
C VAL A 5 2.04 39.08 15.84
N PRO A 6 3.09 39.36 16.65
CA PRO A 6 3.84 40.60 16.55
C PRO A 6 4.76 40.70 15.32
N GLU A 7 5.20 39.57 14.77
CA GLU A 7 6.15 39.50 13.67
C GLU A 7 5.94 38.30 12.75
N ASP A 8 6.49 38.35 11.54
CA ASP A 8 6.55 37.24 10.61
C ASP A 8 7.44 36.14 11.19
N GLY A 9 6.99 34.86 11.14
CA GLY A 9 7.84 33.78 11.61
C GLY A 9 7.19 32.43 11.68
N GLU A 10 7.95 31.45 12.15
CA GLU A 10 7.48 30.10 12.45
C GLU A 10 6.98 30.01 13.90
N TYR A 11 5.78 29.53 14.07
CA TYR A 11 5.11 29.41 15.36
C TYR A 11 4.69 27.96 15.61
N VAL A 12 4.69 27.57 16.89
CA VAL A 12 4.20 26.24 17.30
C VAL A 12 2.69 26.33 17.54
N LEU A 13 1.91 25.74 16.64
CA LEU A 13 0.49 25.52 16.87
C LEU A 13 0.31 24.30 17.78
N THR A 14 -0.28 24.50 18.95
CA THR A 14 -0.62 23.39 19.86
C THR A 14 -2.12 23.17 19.88
N LEU A 15 -2.53 21.96 19.51
CA LEU A 15 -3.93 21.53 19.50
C LEU A 15 -4.18 20.52 20.63
N SER A 16 -5.15 20.80 21.49
CA SER A 16 -5.66 19.80 22.43
C SER A 16 -6.79 19.03 21.78
N ILE A 17 -6.56 17.76 21.42
CA ILE A 17 -7.48 16.97 20.62
C ILE A 17 -7.98 15.77 21.39
N ARG A 18 -9.30 15.57 21.34
CA ARG A 18 -9.99 14.34 21.75
C ARG A 18 -10.90 13.88 20.63
N LYS A 19 -10.84 12.62 20.27
CA LYS A 19 -11.66 12.03 19.20
C LYS A 19 -12.51 10.87 19.70
N LYS A 20 -13.61 10.59 18.99
CA LYS A 20 -14.58 9.55 19.37
C LYS A 20 -14.21 8.13 18.90
N SER A 21 -13.13 7.95 18.13
CA SER A 21 -12.77 6.64 17.56
C SER A 21 -11.33 6.27 17.85
N HIS A 22 -11.05 4.96 17.92
CA HIS A 22 -9.71 4.40 18.11
C HIS A 22 -8.88 4.30 16.82
N SER A 23 -9.38 4.78 15.68
CA SER A 23 -8.62 4.84 14.43
C SER A 23 -7.82 6.14 14.30
N TYR A 24 -6.78 6.14 13.47
CA TYR A 24 -6.15 7.39 13.05
C TYR A 24 -7.18 8.33 12.42
N LYS A 25 -7.01 9.63 12.64
CA LYS A 25 -7.81 10.66 12.00
C LYS A 25 -6.90 11.69 11.35
N TYR A 26 -7.13 11.90 10.08
CA TYR A 26 -6.46 12.93 9.31
C TYR A 26 -7.16 14.28 9.49
N PHE A 27 -6.36 15.34 9.50
CA PHE A 27 -6.86 16.72 9.49
C PHE A 27 -5.87 17.65 8.77
N GLU A 28 -6.39 18.77 8.33
CA GLU A 28 -5.60 19.86 7.76
C GLU A 28 -5.81 21.12 8.56
N VAL A 29 -4.75 21.94 8.58
CA VAL A 29 -4.74 23.29 9.11
C VAL A 29 -4.47 24.22 7.94
N LEU A 30 -5.43 25.06 7.59
CA LEU A 30 -5.32 26.08 6.57
C LEU A 30 -5.04 27.40 7.26
N VAL A 31 -3.93 28.03 6.89
CA VAL A 31 -3.49 29.32 7.40
C VAL A 31 -3.67 30.38 6.31
N ASN A 32 -4.34 31.45 6.61
CA ASN A 32 -4.58 32.61 5.72
C ASN A 32 -5.12 32.23 4.34
N GLU A 33 -5.92 31.16 4.28
CA GLU A 33 -6.51 30.61 3.04
C GLU A 33 -5.49 30.17 1.97
N ALA A 34 -4.21 30.10 2.32
CA ALA A 34 -3.13 29.78 1.39
C ALA A 34 -2.30 28.57 1.82
N ASP A 35 -1.77 28.56 3.03
CA ASP A 35 -0.83 27.54 3.48
C ASP A 35 -1.54 26.36 4.15
N ILE A 36 -1.30 25.15 3.65
CA ILE A 36 -1.92 23.91 4.16
C ILE A 36 -0.89 23.06 4.88
N TYR A 37 -1.15 22.77 6.15
CA TYR A 37 -0.39 21.87 6.98
C TYR A 37 -1.24 20.63 7.29
N SER A 38 -0.70 19.45 7.09
CA SER A 38 -1.44 18.22 7.26
C SER A 38 -0.88 17.36 8.38
N SER A 39 -1.74 16.68 9.14
CA SER A 39 -1.31 15.75 10.17
C SER A 39 -2.37 14.72 10.52
N THR A 40 -1.99 13.77 11.39
CA THR A 40 -2.87 12.71 11.89
C THR A 40 -2.92 12.69 13.41
N VAL A 41 -4.09 12.35 13.95
CA VAL A 41 -4.30 12.10 15.38
C VAL A 41 -4.24 10.60 15.65
N PRO A 42 -3.33 10.12 16.50
CA PRO A 42 -3.14 8.69 16.74
C PRO A 42 -4.34 8.03 17.43
N PRO A 43 -4.46 6.70 17.35
CA PRO A 43 -5.57 5.94 17.98
C PRO A 43 -5.66 6.13 19.49
N THR A 44 -4.53 6.32 20.16
CA THR A 44 -4.43 6.43 21.63
C THR A 44 -5.19 7.62 22.23
N TRP A 45 -5.53 8.63 21.42
CA TRP A 45 -6.27 9.82 21.89
C TRP A 45 -7.78 9.68 21.72
N ALA A 46 -8.31 8.49 21.97
CA ALA A 46 -9.73 8.22 21.83
C ALA A 46 -10.47 8.25 23.17
N VAL A 47 -11.68 8.73 23.12
CA VAL A 47 -12.75 8.72 24.14
C VAL A 47 -12.37 9.31 25.51
N THR A 48 -11.36 8.77 26.19
CA THR A 48 -10.99 9.15 27.58
C THR A 48 -9.67 9.92 27.69
N ALA A 49 -8.84 9.91 26.64
CA ALA A 49 -7.54 10.55 26.64
C ALA A 49 -7.54 11.80 25.76
N HIS A 50 -6.94 12.88 26.25
CA HIS A 50 -6.58 14.05 25.44
C HIS A 50 -5.15 13.92 24.98
N GLY A 51 -4.87 14.27 23.71
CA GLY A 51 -3.52 14.43 23.22
C GLY A 51 -3.23 15.89 22.91
N ARG A 52 -1.96 16.27 23.11
CA ARG A 52 -1.44 17.55 22.64
C ARG A 52 -0.70 17.31 21.33
N HIS A 53 -1.26 17.82 20.25
CA HIS A 53 -0.64 17.76 18.94
C HIS A 53 0.04 19.09 18.67
N GLN A 54 1.33 19.05 18.25
CA GLN A 54 2.11 20.23 17.95
C GLN A 54 2.59 20.18 16.49
N MET A 55 2.52 21.31 15.82
CA MET A 55 3.03 21.48 14.47
C MET A 55 3.58 22.89 14.27
N MET A 56 4.63 23.01 13.47
CA MET A 56 5.14 24.30 13.05
C MET A 56 4.25 24.85 11.94
N ILE A 57 3.88 26.12 12.05
CA ILE A 57 3.15 26.86 11.03
C ILE A 57 3.80 28.24 10.84
N THR A 58 3.73 28.77 9.65
CA THR A 58 4.21 30.12 9.34
C THR A 58 3.07 31.11 9.49
N LEU A 59 3.29 32.17 10.24
CA LEU A 59 2.34 33.28 10.42
C LEU A 59 2.98 34.59 9.97
N LYS A 60 2.14 35.53 9.56
CA LYS A 60 2.52 36.92 9.21
C LYS A 60 2.20 37.86 10.37
N ALA A 61 2.97 38.92 10.52
CA ALA A 61 2.68 39.96 11.49
C ALA A 61 1.23 40.43 11.36
N GLY A 62 0.56 40.65 12.49
CA GLY A 62 -0.86 41.00 12.54
C GLY A 62 -1.79 39.81 12.57
N ASN A 63 -3.02 40.00 12.13
CA ASN A 63 -4.09 39.04 12.27
C ASN A 63 -4.05 37.90 11.22
N ASN A 64 -3.91 36.65 11.69
CA ASN A 64 -3.89 35.46 10.85
C ASN A 64 -5.15 34.64 11.07
N THR A 65 -5.68 34.05 10.03
CA THR A 65 -6.80 33.11 10.11
C THR A 65 -6.30 31.68 10.14
N ILE A 66 -6.84 30.88 11.09
CA ILE A 66 -6.55 29.45 11.16
C ILE A 66 -7.87 28.67 11.09
N LYS A 67 -7.96 27.78 10.10
CA LYS A 67 -9.07 26.82 9.92
C LYS A 67 -8.55 25.40 10.07
N ILE A 68 -9.15 24.62 10.96
CA ILE A 68 -8.85 23.22 11.17
C ILE A 68 -10.05 22.40 10.67
N TYR A 69 -9.79 21.46 9.76
CA TYR A 69 -10.87 20.69 9.15
C TYR A 69 -10.38 19.29 8.69
N ASN A 70 -11.33 18.40 8.44
CA ASN A 70 -11.07 17.16 7.75
C ASN A 70 -11.52 17.35 6.28
N PRO A 71 -10.57 17.33 5.30
CA PRO A 71 -10.90 17.58 3.90
C PRO A 71 -11.62 16.41 3.22
N VAL A 72 -11.74 15.26 3.90
CA VAL A 72 -12.31 14.04 3.32
C VAL A 72 -13.65 13.70 3.96
N SER A 73 -14.59 13.29 3.13
CA SER A 73 -15.96 12.98 3.56
C SER A 73 -16.15 11.51 3.94
N SER A 74 -15.32 10.62 3.42
CA SER A 74 -15.43 9.18 3.61
C SER A 74 -14.13 8.52 4.06
N ARG A 75 -14.22 7.28 4.54
CA ARG A 75 -13.05 6.46 4.90
C ARG A 75 -12.20 6.15 3.66
N GLN A 76 -12.84 5.90 2.52
CA GLN A 76 -12.16 5.65 1.25
C GLN A 76 -11.35 6.88 0.80
N ASP A 77 -11.94 8.07 0.85
CA ASP A 77 -11.25 9.31 0.47
C ASP A 77 -10.06 9.58 1.38
N SER A 78 -10.21 9.34 2.68
CA SER A 78 -9.13 9.46 3.65
C SER A 78 -7.97 8.52 3.34
N ALA A 79 -8.23 7.26 3.03
CA ALA A 79 -7.21 6.29 2.66
C ALA A 79 -6.51 6.70 1.36
N ALA A 80 -7.27 7.00 0.31
CA ALA A 80 -6.75 7.42 -0.99
C ALA A 80 -5.83 8.65 -0.87
N MET A 81 -6.23 9.64 -0.08
CA MET A 81 -5.45 10.85 0.11
C MET A 81 -4.14 10.58 0.85
N GLN A 82 -4.16 9.82 1.94
CA GLN A 82 -2.97 9.50 2.73
C GLN A 82 -1.95 8.71 1.91
N TYR A 83 -2.37 7.66 1.20
CA TYR A 83 -1.49 6.88 0.34
C TYR A 83 -0.98 7.69 -0.86
N THR A 84 -1.82 8.54 -1.45
CA THR A 84 -1.39 9.42 -2.55
C THR A 84 -0.33 10.42 -2.08
N LYS A 85 -0.50 10.99 -0.89
CA LYS A 85 0.52 11.87 -0.29
C LYS A 85 1.83 11.12 -0.07
N MET A 86 1.78 9.94 0.54
CA MET A 86 2.97 9.10 0.73
C MET A 86 3.66 8.78 -0.60
N GLY A 87 2.91 8.35 -1.61
CA GLY A 87 3.47 8.05 -2.93
C GLY A 87 4.13 9.24 -3.61
N LYS A 88 3.58 10.46 -3.44
CA LYS A 88 4.21 11.70 -3.93
C LYS A 88 5.52 12.00 -3.21
N GLU A 89 5.55 11.87 -1.88
CA GLU A 89 6.77 12.10 -1.09
C GLU A 89 7.87 11.08 -1.40
N LEU A 90 7.51 9.80 -1.59
CA LEU A 90 8.47 8.78 -2.02
C LEU A 90 9.09 9.12 -3.39
N LYS A 91 8.27 9.49 -4.38
CA LYS A 91 8.76 9.92 -5.70
C LYS A 91 9.63 11.19 -5.63
N LYS A 92 9.29 12.13 -4.76
CA LYS A 92 10.12 13.32 -4.52
C LYS A 92 11.46 12.94 -3.91
N ALA A 93 11.46 12.09 -2.88
CA ALA A 93 12.67 11.65 -2.19
C ALA A 93 13.68 10.97 -3.14
N THR A 94 13.21 10.11 -4.06
CA THR A 94 14.09 9.45 -5.05
C THR A 94 14.72 10.47 -6.01
N LYS A 95 13.95 11.46 -6.47
CA LYS A 95 14.45 12.54 -7.34
C LYS A 95 15.45 13.45 -6.61
N ASP A 96 15.15 13.81 -5.37
CA ASP A 96 16.03 14.67 -4.55
C ASP A 96 17.34 13.93 -4.24
N TYR A 97 17.28 12.60 -3.95
CA TYR A 97 18.46 11.76 -3.80
C TYR A 97 19.32 11.74 -5.06
N ALA A 98 18.72 11.51 -6.23
CA ALA A 98 19.42 11.48 -7.52
C ALA A 98 20.15 12.81 -7.80
N LYS A 99 19.46 13.93 -7.57
CA LYS A 99 20.06 15.28 -7.71
C LYS A 99 21.23 15.50 -6.76
N LYS A 100 21.04 15.16 -5.47
CA LYS A 100 22.07 15.39 -4.42
C LYS A 100 23.31 14.54 -4.65
N THR A 101 23.15 13.29 -5.07
CA THR A 101 24.25 12.33 -5.24
C THR A 101 24.83 12.31 -6.65
N LYS A 102 24.18 12.96 -7.62
CA LYS A 102 24.50 12.88 -9.06
C LYS A 102 24.48 11.45 -9.60
N GLN A 103 23.66 10.58 -9.01
CA GLN A 103 23.42 9.18 -9.42
C GLN A 103 22.08 9.08 -10.15
N ALA A 104 21.86 7.93 -10.81
CA ALA A 104 20.56 7.59 -11.38
C ALA A 104 19.47 7.54 -10.29
N GLU A 105 18.25 7.92 -10.64
CA GLU A 105 17.10 7.78 -9.75
C GLU A 105 16.89 6.30 -9.40
N LYS A 106 16.67 6.01 -8.12
CA LYS A 106 16.35 4.69 -7.61
C LYS A 106 14.85 4.65 -7.26
N PRO A 107 13.99 4.23 -8.19
CA PRO A 107 12.55 4.23 -7.95
C PRO A 107 12.19 3.26 -6.81
N ILE A 108 11.19 3.65 -6.04
CA ILE A 108 10.64 2.85 -4.95
C ILE A 108 9.34 2.22 -5.44
N VAL A 109 9.22 0.90 -5.32
CA VAL A 109 7.95 0.19 -5.50
C VAL A 109 7.13 0.37 -4.23
N PHE A 110 5.98 1.03 -4.36
CA PHE A 110 5.10 1.29 -3.22
C PHE A 110 3.89 0.35 -3.26
N SER A 111 3.86 -0.58 -2.30
CA SER A 111 2.76 -1.52 -2.06
C SER A 111 1.76 -0.91 -1.06
N ILE A 112 0.49 -0.89 -1.44
CA ILE A 112 -0.61 -0.35 -0.64
C ILE A 112 -1.34 -1.51 0.04
N CYS A 113 -1.49 -1.45 1.37
CA CYS A 113 -2.13 -2.51 2.15
C CYS A 113 -3.45 -2.02 2.78
N GLU A 114 -4.54 -2.18 2.06
CA GLU A 114 -5.92 -1.81 2.46
C GLU A 114 -6.87 -3.00 2.53
N TRP A 115 -6.39 -4.22 2.29
CA TRP A 115 -7.18 -5.46 2.35
C TRP A 115 -8.49 -5.43 1.54
N GLY A 116 -8.55 -4.62 0.50
CA GLY A 116 -9.77 -4.42 -0.29
C GLY A 116 -10.83 -3.51 0.33
N LEU A 117 -10.70 -3.14 1.62
CA LEU A 117 -11.76 -2.46 2.40
C LEU A 117 -12.14 -1.08 1.88
N ASN A 118 -11.18 -0.33 1.33
CA ASN A 118 -11.40 1.02 0.80
C ASN A 118 -11.33 1.05 -0.73
N LEU A 119 -11.59 -0.07 -1.38
CA LEU A 119 -11.60 -0.24 -2.84
C LEU A 119 -10.28 0.27 -3.48
N PRO A 120 -9.09 -0.21 -3.04
CA PRO A 120 -7.81 0.35 -3.45
C PRO A 120 -7.57 0.26 -4.96
N TRP A 121 -8.16 -0.70 -5.66
CA TRP A 121 -8.11 -0.80 -7.13
C TRP A 121 -8.70 0.41 -7.86
N LYS A 122 -9.54 1.23 -7.23
CA LYS A 122 -10.11 2.43 -7.85
C LYS A 122 -9.17 3.63 -7.85
N TRP A 123 -8.27 3.71 -6.90
CA TRP A 123 -7.40 4.88 -6.69
C TRP A 123 -5.91 4.52 -6.54
N GLY A 124 -5.57 3.26 -6.27
CA GLY A 124 -4.21 2.81 -5.92
C GLY A 124 -3.16 3.15 -6.97
N LYS A 125 -3.50 3.10 -8.27
CA LYS A 125 -2.58 3.46 -9.36
C LYS A 125 -2.06 4.91 -9.30
N GLN A 126 -2.80 5.82 -8.65
CA GLN A 126 -2.36 7.21 -8.45
C GLN A 126 -1.38 7.33 -7.28
N ALA A 127 -1.44 6.40 -6.32
CA ALA A 127 -0.68 6.44 -5.10
C ALA A 127 0.57 5.54 -5.13
N GLY A 128 0.44 4.33 -5.65
CA GLY A 128 1.49 3.30 -5.63
C GLY A 128 1.52 2.43 -6.87
N ASN A 129 2.15 1.28 -6.75
CA ASN A 129 2.43 0.35 -7.85
C ASN A 129 1.63 -0.95 -7.76
N LEU A 130 1.24 -1.36 -6.56
CA LEU A 130 0.40 -2.52 -6.31
C LEU A 130 -0.45 -2.26 -5.06
N TRP A 131 -1.56 -2.97 -4.93
CA TRP A 131 -2.50 -2.81 -3.81
C TRP A 131 -3.16 -4.12 -3.42
N ARG A 132 -3.13 -4.42 -2.13
CA ARG A 132 -3.79 -5.58 -1.54
C ARG A 132 -5.30 -5.51 -1.77
N THR A 133 -5.84 -6.53 -2.40
CA THR A 133 -7.26 -6.64 -2.78
C THR A 133 -8.09 -7.43 -1.77
N THR A 134 -7.44 -8.18 -0.89
CA THR A 134 -8.04 -9.11 0.06
C THR A 134 -7.35 -9.04 1.43
N PRO A 135 -7.98 -9.56 2.50
CA PRO A 135 -7.29 -9.89 3.76
C PRO A 135 -6.13 -10.87 3.54
N ASP A 136 -5.34 -11.12 4.60
CA ASP A 136 -4.15 -11.96 4.54
C ASP A 136 -4.46 -13.40 4.13
N ILE A 137 -3.62 -13.93 3.25
CA ILE A 137 -3.64 -15.32 2.81
C ILE A 137 -3.19 -16.25 3.95
N LYS A 138 -3.64 -17.50 3.89
CA LYS A 138 -3.19 -18.57 4.76
C LYS A 138 -2.86 -19.80 3.93
N ALA A 139 -1.87 -20.57 4.37
CA ALA A 139 -1.35 -21.73 3.67
C ALA A 139 -2.29 -22.96 3.70
N PHE A 140 -3.51 -22.80 3.19
CA PHE A 140 -4.47 -23.88 2.94
C PHE A 140 -5.40 -23.53 1.77
N TRP A 141 -5.87 -24.56 1.05
CA TRP A 141 -6.54 -24.39 -0.24
C TRP A 141 -7.77 -23.47 -0.22
N ALA A 142 -8.63 -23.57 0.79
CA ALA A 142 -9.82 -22.71 0.85
C ALA A 142 -9.48 -21.23 0.99
N SER A 143 -8.34 -20.88 1.61
CA SER A 143 -7.86 -19.48 1.66
C SER A 143 -7.38 -19.04 0.29
N VAL A 144 -6.57 -19.84 -0.39
CA VAL A 144 -6.08 -19.56 -1.76
C VAL A 144 -7.25 -19.35 -2.72
N LEU A 145 -8.21 -20.27 -2.70
CA LEU A 145 -9.40 -20.19 -3.56
C LEU A 145 -10.27 -18.98 -3.25
N GLY A 146 -10.50 -18.68 -1.97
CA GLY A 146 -11.29 -17.51 -1.56
C GLY A 146 -10.68 -16.18 -2.03
N ILE A 147 -9.37 -16.05 -1.98
CA ILE A 147 -8.64 -14.90 -2.48
C ILE A 147 -8.72 -14.81 -4.00
N TYR A 148 -8.49 -15.91 -4.70
CA TYR A 148 -8.66 -16.00 -6.14
C TYR A 148 -10.04 -15.55 -6.59
N GLU A 149 -11.12 -16.02 -5.95
CA GLU A 149 -12.50 -15.69 -6.30
C GLU A 149 -12.79 -14.19 -6.24
N ILE A 150 -12.14 -13.48 -5.34
CA ILE A 150 -12.26 -12.01 -5.24
C ILE A 150 -11.38 -11.32 -6.29
N ASN A 151 -10.10 -11.69 -6.36
CA ASN A 151 -9.12 -10.98 -7.17
C ASN A 151 -9.36 -11.13 -8.68
N VAL A 152 -9.85 -12.28 -9.13
CA VAL A 152 -10.14 -12.55 -10.56
C VAL A 152 -11.20 -11.59 -11.13
N LEU A 153 -12.09 -11.07 -10.29
CA LEU A 153 -13.13 -10.11 -10.70
C LEU A 153 -12.57 -8.70 -10.94
N LEU A 154 -11.37 -8.42 -10.44
CA LEU A 154 -10.75 -7.09 -10.50
C LEU A 154 -9.86 -6.88 -11.73
N HIS A 155 -9.90 -7.78 -12.71
CA HIS A 155 -9.03 -7.79 -13.89
C HIS A 155 -8.97 -6.46 -14.67
N LYS A 156 -10.03 -5.65 -14.61
CA LYS A 156 -10.10 -4.35 -15.30
C LYS A 156 -9.27 -3.24 -14.63
N HIS A 157 -8.79 -3.48 -13.43
CA HIS A 157 -8.09 -2.47 -12.62
C HIS A 157 -6.57 -2.65 -12.63
N ALA A 158 -6.08 -3.85 -12.97
CA ALA A 158 -4.66 -4.14 -13.11
C ALA A 158 -4.13 -3.83 -14.51
N GLY A 159 -2.85 -3.54 -14.60
CA GLY A 159 -2.13 -3.33 -15.85
C GLY A 159 -0.80 -2.63 -15.62
N PRO A 160 -0.01 -2.36 -16.67
CA PRO A 160 1.30 -1.75 -16.54
C PRO A 160 1.29 -0.50 -15.65
N GLY A 161 2.15 -0.53 -14.62
CA GLY A 161 2.29 0.54 -13.63
C GLY A 161 1.32 0.46 -12.44
N GLY A 162 0.46 -0.57 -12.36
CA GLY A 162 -0.42 -0.75 -11.20
C GLY A 162 -1.09 -2.12 -11.18
N TRP A 163 -0.90 -2.89 -10.10
CA TRP A 163 -1.24 -4.31 -10.03
C TRP A 163 -2.16 -4.63 -8.86
N ASN A 164 -3.17 -5.48 -9.12
CA ASN A 164 -3.93 -6.12 -8.07
C ASN A 164 -3.03 -7.11 -7.33
N ASP A 165 -2.94 -6.96 -6.02
CA ASP A 165 -2.13 -7.83 -5.17
C ASP A 165 -3.05 -8.74 -4.32
N PRO A 166 -3.14 -10.03 -4.66
CA PRO A 166 -3.93 -11.00 -3.92
C PRO A 166 -3.21 -11.55 -2.68
N ASP A 167 -2.07 -11.00 -2.32
CA ASP A 167 -1.14 -11.44 -1.28
C ASP A 167 -0.01 -12.36 -1.77
N MET A 168 0.91 -12.66 -0.87
CA MET A 168 2.08 -13.50 -1.11
C MET A 168 1.71 -14.90 -1.61
N LEU A 169 2.71 -15.57 -2.16
CA LEU A 169 2.64 -16.98 -2.50
C LEU A 169 2.88 -17.83 -1.24
N GLU A 170 1.96 -18.74 -0.95
CA GLU A 170 2.07 -19.76 0.09
C GLU A 170 2.40 -21.15 -0.49
N VAL A 171 3.02 -21.18 -1.67
CA VAL A 171 3.41 -22.40 -2.38
C VAL A 171 4.45 -23.16 -1.55
N GLY A 172 4.14 -24.41 -1.21
CA GLY A 172 4.99 -25.26 -0.35
C GLY A 172 4.87 -25.00 1.15
N ASN A 173 4.04 -24.05 1.57
CA ASN A 173 3.76 -23.78 2.98
C ASN A 173 2.49 -24.53 3.45
N GLY A 174 2.41 -24.79 4.75
CA GLY A 174 1.23 -25.34 5.41
C GLY A 174 0.81 -26.72 4.90
N ASN A 175 -0.49 -26.89 4.60
CA ASN A 175 -1.09 -28.18 4.26
C ASN A 175 -1.51 -28.27 2.78
N LEU A 176 -0.97 -27.43 1.91
CA LEU A 176 -1.27 -27.50 0.48
C LEU A 176 -0.66 -28.78 -0.13
N THR A 177 -1.47 -29.53 -0.85
CA THR A 177 -0.98 -30.66 -1.65
C THR A 177 -0.14 -30.18 -2.83
N PHE A 178 0.59 -31.06 -3.48
CA PHE A 178 1.41 -30.73 -4.66
C PHE A 178 0.57 -30.06 -5.76
N GLU A 179 -0.61 -30.60 -6.07
CA GLU A 179 -1.49 -30.04 -7.10
C GLU A 179 -2.12 -28.70 -6.69
N GLU A 180 -2.41 -28.50 -5.41
CA GLU A 180 -2.86 -27.23 -4.89
C GLU A 180 -1.75 -26.15 -4.96
N ASN A 181 -0.51 -26.52 -4.67
CA ASN A 181 0.65 -25.64 -4.82
C ASN A 181 0.85 -25.20 -6.27
N LYS A 182 0.79 -26.14 -7.22
CA LYS A 182 0.85 -25.84 -8.67
C LYS A 182 -0.30 -24.93 -9.09
N SER A 183 -1.50 -25.23 -8.65
CA SER A 183 -2.69 -24.45 -8.94
C SER A 183 -2.58 -23.03 -8.38
N HIS A 184 -2.12 -22.89 -7.13
CA HIS A 184 -1.88 -21.59 -6.51
C HIS A 184 -0.92 -20.73 -7.33
N PHE A 185 0.26 -21.25 -7.67
CA PHE A 185 1.23 -20.54 -8.49
C PHE A 185 0.68 -20.15 -9.86
N THR A 186 0.02 -21.12 -10.52
CA THR A 186 -0.61 -20.89 -11.84
C THR A 186 -1.65 -19.78 -11.80
N LEU A 187 -2.53 -19.77 -10.80
CA LEU A 187 -3.57 -18.76 -10.66
C LEU A 187 -2.97 -17.37 -10.44
N TRP A 188 -1.93 -17.23 -9.61
CA TRP A 188 -1.23 -15.96 -9.39
C TRP A 188 -0.55 -15.48 -10.67
N CYS A 189 0.10 -16.37 -11.43
CA CYS A 189 0.70 -16.02 -12.71
C CYS A 189 -0.35 -15.52 -13.71
N MET A 190 -1.46 -16.23 -13.85
CA MET A 190 -2.54 -15.84 -14.76
C MET A 190 -3.23 -14.54 -14.35
N MET A 191 -3.27 -14.23 -13.06
CA MET A 191 -3.81 -12.95 -12.58
C MET A 191 -2.82 -11.78 -12.74
N ALA A 192 -1.65 -11.98 -13.32
CA ALA A 192 -0.57 -10.98 -13.35
C ALA A 192 -0.29 -10.38 -11.95
N ALA A 193 -0.42 -11.23 -10.93
CA ALA A 193 -0.19 -10.84 -9.54
C ALA A 193 1.30 -10.65 -9.24
N PRO A 194 1.68 -9.80 -8.28
CA PRO A 194 3.03 -9.77 -7.75
C PRO A 194 3.42 -11.17 -7.22
N LEU A 195 4.53 -11.72 -7.72
CA LEU A 195 5.03 -13.02 -7.27
C LEU A 195 5.99 -12.84 -6.09
N ILE A 196 5.43 -12.60 -4.91
CA ILE A 196 6.18 -12.41 -3.67
C ILE A 196 6.11 -13.71 -2.88
N LEU A 197 7.27 -14.35 -2.67
CA LEU A 197 7.38 -15.61 -1.92
C LEU A 197 7.15 -15.39 -0.43
N GLY A 198 6.28 -16.20 0.18
CA GLY A 198 6.08 -16.30 1.62
C GLY A 198 6.97 -17.35 2.29
N ASN A 199 8.00 -17.83 1.61
CA ASN A 199 8.83 -18.95 2.02
C ASN A 199 10.13 -18.51 2.72
N ASP A 200 10.65 -19.38 3.57
CA ASP A 200 12.08 -19.36 3.91
C ASP A 200 12.88 -19.92 2.73
N VAL A 201 13.47 -19.03 1.94
CA VAL A 201 14.22 -19.42 0.72
C VAL A 201 15.47 -20.27 1.01
N ARG A 202 15.92 -20.35 2.27
CA ARG A 202 17.01 -21.26 2.67
C ARG A 202 16.61 -22.72 2.51
N LEU A 203 15.31 -23.03 2.57
CA LEU A 203 14.78 -24.37 2.35
C LEU A 203 14.87 -24.83 0.89
N PHE A 204 15.21 -23.94 -0.03
CA PHE A 204 15.44 -24.24 -1.44
C PHE A 204 16.90 -24.55 -1.77
N LEU A 205 17.76 -24.52 -0.78
CA LEU A 205 19.20 -24.73 -0.93
C LEU A 205 19.64 -26.07 -0.32
N LYS A 206 20.63 -26.69 -0.95
CA LYS A 206 21.40 -27.81 -0.39
C LYS A 206 22.33 -27.30 0.70
N GLU A 207 22.97 -28.20 1.43
CA GLU A 207 23.93 -27.87 2.50
C GLU A 207 25.13 -27.03 2.03
N ASP A 208 25.51 -27.17 0.74
CA ASP A 208 26.59 -26.41 0.11
C ASP A 208 26.16 -25.01 -0.35
N GLY A 209 24.89 -24.63 -0.13
CA GLY A 209 24.33 -23.34 -0.54
C GLY A 209 23.91 -23.25 -2.01
N THR A 210 24.00 -24.34 -2.76
CA THR A 210 23.48 -24.39 -4.15
C THR A 210 21.97 -24.67 -4.16
N PRO A 211 21.24 -24.26 -5.22
CA PRO A 211 19.84 -24.59 -5.37
C PRO A 211 19.58 -26.10 -5.35
N ASP A 212 18.57 -26.54 -4.61
CA ASP A 212 18.13 -27.93 -4.60
C ASP A 212 17.15 -28.16 -5.77
N GLU A 213 17.68 -28.63 -6.87
CA GLU A 213 16.91 -28.92 -8.09
C GLU A 213 15.85 -30.01 -7.90
N ASP A 214 15.92 -30.81 -6.84
CA ASP A 214 14.92 -31.83 -6.53
C ASP A 214 13.77 -31.27 -5.68
N ASN A 215 13.92 -30.11 -5.12
CA ASN A 215 12.89 -29.46 -4.31
C ASN A 215 11.65 -29.13 -5.16
N GLU A 216 10.51 -29.73 -4.82
CA GLU A 216 9.25 -29.58 -5.56
C GLU A 216 8.72 -28.14 -5.55
N THR A 217 8.85 -27.43 -4.42
CA THR A 217 8.42 -26.03 -4.31
C THR A 217 9.27 -25.14 -5.21
N LEU A 218 10.59 -25.33 -5.22
CA LEU A 218 11.48 -24.59 -6.10
C LEU A 218 11.13 -24.79 -7.56
N LYS A 219 10.88 -26.04 -8.00
CA LYS A 219 10.42 -26.36 -9.36
C LYS A 219 9.14 -25.63 -9.76
N ILE A 220 8.20 -25.50 -8.85
CA ILE A 220 6.92 -24.79 -9.11
C ILE A 220 7.19 -23.29 -9.25
N VAL A 221 7.86 -22.66 -8.29
CA VAL A 221 8.02 -21.20 -8.26
C VAL A 221 9.04 -20.67 -9.26
N THR A 222 9.86 -21.55 -9.86
CA THR A 222 10.81 -21.21 -10.92
C THR A 222 10.36 -21.69 -12.31
N ASN A 223 9.12 -22.15 -12.46
CA ASN A 223 8.60 -22.60 -13.75
C ASN A 223 8.58 -21.45 -14.76
N SER A 224 9.47 -21.55 -15.77
CA SER A 224 9.70 -20.48 -16.75
C SER A 224 8.47 -20.14 -17.59
N ASP A 225 7.64 -21.13 -17.93
CA ASP A 225 6.48 -20.91 -18.78
C ASP A 225 5.41 -20.11 -18.02
N MET A 226 5.18 -20.46 -16.76
CA MET A 226 4.23 -19.73 -15.91
C MET A 226 4.74 -18.33 -15.57
N ILE A 227 6.04 -18.17 -15.33
CA ILE A 227 6.65 -16.84 -15.12
C ILE A 227 6.51 -16.02 -16.42
N ALA A 228 6.71 -16.58 -17.60
CA ALA A 228 6.52 -15.87 -18.85
C ALA A 228 5.08 -15.36 -19.03
N VAL A 229 4.07 -16.13 -18.62
CA VAL A 229 2.67 -15.68 -18.60
C VAL A 229 2.49 -14.50 -17.65
N ASN A 230 3.05 -14.55 -16.43
CA ASN A 230 2.97 -13.47 -15.45
C ASN A 230 3.69 -12.20 -15.93
N GLN A 231 4.83 -12.36 -16.60
CA GLN A 231 5.71 -11.28 -17.03
C GLN A 231 5.42 -10.80 -18.46
N ASP A 232 4.30 -11.21 -19.06
CA ASP A 232 3.90 -10.73 -20.38
C ASP A 232 3.84 -9.20 -20.39
N PRO A 233 4.54 -8.51 -21.30
CA PRO A 233 4.61 -7.05 -21.33
C PRO A 233 3.26 -6.36 -21.57
N LEU A 234 2.25 -7.06 -22.07
CA LEU A 234 0.87 -6.53 -22.15
C LEU A 234 0.29 -6.28 -20.75
N GLY A 235 0.74 -7.03 -19.73
CA GLY A 235 0.31 -6.86 -18.35
C GLY A 235 -1.18 -7.02 -18.14
N ILE A 236 -1.82 -7.90 -18.90
CA ILE A 236 -3.27 -8.13 -18.85
C ILE A 236 -3.57 -9.25 -17.86
N GLN A 237 -4.25 -8.91 -16.78
CA GLN A 237 -4.77 -9.92 -15.87
C GLN A 237 -5.85 -10.76 -16.57
N CYS A 238 -5.69 -12.08 -16.55
CA CYS A 238 -6.69 -12.99 -17.11
C CYS A 238 -8.04 -12.86 -16.40
N LYS A 239 -9.11 -13.03 -17.16
CA LYS A 239 -10.47 -13.05 -16.65
C LYS A 239 -11.07 -14.46 -16.75
N ARG A 240 -11.86 -14.83 -15.77
CA ARG A 240 -12.68 -16.03 -15.86
C ARG A 240 -13.87 -15.79 -16.80
N PHE A 241 -14.07 -16.63 -17.79
CA PHE A 241 -15.14 -16.48 -18.79
C PHE A 241 -16.27 -17.50 -18.60
N LYS A 242 -16.06 -18.60 -17.85
CA LYS A 242 -17.06 -19.62 -17.56
C LYS A 242 -16.87 -20.15 -16.15
N MET A 243 -17.98 -20.29 -15.44
CA MET A 243 -18.07 -21.05 -14.19
C MET A 243 -18.84 -22.34 -14.51
N ASN A 244 -18.32 -23.47 -14.09
CA ASN A 244 -19.03 -24.76 -14.14
C ASN A 244 -19.72 -24.98 -12.81
#